data_578553995e871ff7491554da99a01a8b
#
_entry.id   578553995e871ff7491554da99a01a8b
#
_cell.length_a   1.000
_cell.length_b   1.000
_cell.length_c   1.000
_cell.angle_alpha   90.00
_cell.angle_beta   90.00
_cell.angle_gamma   90.00
#
_symmetry.space_group_name_H-M   'P 1'
#
loop_
_entity.id
_entity.type
_entity.pdbx_description
1 polymer ?
#
loop_
_entity_poly.entity_id
_entity_poly.type
_entity_poly.pdbx_seq_one_letter_code
_entity_poly.pdbx_strand_id
1 'polypeptide(L)'
;VNYKEAITKTVNLREVYKKQSGGRGKFADIIVNIGPVDEDFTQGGLQFIDEVKGGNIPKEFIPSVQKGFTTAMKNGVLAGYPLDSLKVTLLDGSFHPVDSDQLSFEICAIQAYKSACAKAGPVLMEPIMKLEVVTPEENMGDVIGDLNKRRGQVEGMESSRSGARIVKAMVPLA
;
A
#
# COMPACT_ATOMS: atom_id res chain seq x y z
N VAL A 1 -7.15 -13.45 10.88
CA VAL A 1 -6.44 -13.24 9.62
C VAL A 1 -6.30 -11.75 9.36
N ASN A 2 -5.07 -11.27 9.21
CA ASN A 2 -4.79 -9.87 8.96
C ASN A 2 -4.68 -9.63 7.45
N TYR A 3 -5.70 -9.02 6.88
CA TYR A 3 -5.65 -8.59 5.49
C TYR A 3 -4.95 -7.25 5.37
N LYS A 4 -4.36 -6.99 4.22
CA LYS A 4 -3.78 -5.70 3.83
C LYS A 4 -4.27 -5.33 2.44
N GLU A 5 -4.28 -4.05 2.15
CA GLU A 5 -4.59 -3.57 0.81
C GLU A 5 -3.32 -3.16 0.09
N ALA A 6 -3.36 -3.20 -1.22
CA ALA A 6 -2.27 -2.72 -2.07
C ALA A 6 -2.85 -2.09 -3.32
N ILE A 7 -2.06 -1.25 -3.98
CA ILE A 7 -2.40 -0.69 -5.28
C ILE A 7 -1.49 -1.29 -6.34
N THR A 8 -2.00 -1.42 -7.57
CA THR A 8 -1.31 -2.12 -8.65
C THR A 8 -0.83 -1.22 -9.78
N LYS A 9 -1.32 0.02 -9.83
CA LYS A 9 -1.02 0.98 -10.89
C LYS A 9 -0.52 2.29 -10.32
N THR A 10 0.28 3.03 -11.10
CA THR A 10 0.68 4.39 -10.77
C THR A 10 -0.31 5.38 -11.36
N VAL A 11 -0.78 6.31 -10.54
CA VAL A 11 -1.74 7.35 -10.93
C VAL A 11 -1.10 8.71 -10.74
N ASN A 12 -1.17 9.56 -11.77
CA ASN A 12 -0.83 10.98 -11.67
C ASN A 12 -2.09 11.75 -11.32
N LEU A 13 -2.01 12.56 -10.25
CA LEU A 13 -3.18 13.27 -9.73
C LEU A 13 -2.79 14.66 -9.26
N ARG A 14 -3.65 15.64 -9.55
CA ARG A 14 -3.62 16.94 -8.91
C ARG A 14 -4.78 17.02 -7.93
N GLU A 15 -4.49 17.35 -6.67
CA GLU A 15 -5.49 17.55 -5.64
C GLU A 15 -5.40 18.97 -5.09
N VAL A 16 -6.54 19.64 -5.06
CA VAL A 16 -6.67 20.99 -4.51
C VAL A 16 -7.63 20.92 -3.33
N TYR A 17 -7.14 21.31 -2.17
CA TYR A 17 -7.97 21.52 -0.98
C TYR A 17 -8.18 23.00 -0.80
N LYS A 18 -9.42 23.43 -0.96
CA LYS A 18 -9.78 24.85 -0.82
C LYS A 18 -11.05 24.96 0.00
N LYS A 19 -11.00 25.74 1.06
CA LYS A 19 -12.14 25.99 1.93
C LYS A 19 -12.13 27.45 2.35
N GLN A 20 -13.23 28.13 2.08
CA GLN A 20 -13.43 29.50 2.54
C GLN A 20 -14.76 29.56 3.28
N SER A 21 -14.71 29.98 4.54
CA SER A 21 -15.89 30.17 5.36
C SER A 21 -15.60 31.30 6.33
N GLY A 22 -16.11 32.51 6.03
CA GLY A 22 -16.09 33.69 6.89
C GLY A 22 -14.82 33.85 7.74
N GLY A 23 -13.74 34.42 7.19
CA GLY A 23 -12.47 34.58 7.85
C GLY A 23 -11.31 33.95 7.07
N ARG A 24 -10.30 33.47 7.79
CA ARG A 24 -9.15 32.83 7.14
C ARG A 24 -9.56 31.52 6.48
N GLY A 25 -9.31 31.41 5.16
CA GLY A 25 -9.58 30.21 4.41
C GLY A 25 -8.50 29.13 4.59
N LYS A 26 -8.67 28.03 3.87
CA LYS A 26 -7.71 26.93 3.77
C LYS A 26 -7.38 26.71 2.29
N PHE A 27 -6.11 26.50 2.01
CA PHE A 27 -5.67 26.21 0.63
C PHE A 27 -4.44 25.31 0.62
N ALA A 28 -4.50 24.25 -0.19
CA ALA A 28 -3.35 23.45 -0.55
C ALA A 28 -3.56 22.86 -1.93
N ASP A 29 -2.49 22.78 -2.70
CA ASP A 29 -2.49 22.25 -4.06
C ASP A 29 -1.24 21.39 -4.24
N ILE A 30 -1.44 20.13 -4.59
CA ILE A 30 -0.34 19.19 -4.84
C ILE A 30 -0.56 18.42 -6.11
N ILE A 31 0.53 18.13 -6.81
CA ILE A 31 0.56 17.23 -7.96
C ILE A 31 1.45 16.06 -7.59
N VAL A 32 0.90 14.86 -7.62
CA VAL A 32 1.61 13.66 -7.16
C VAL A 32 1.47 12.50 -8.14
N ASN A 33 2.47 11.61 -8.12
CA ASN A 33 2.34 10.26 -8.63
C ASN A 33 2.23 9.31 -7.45
N ILE A 34 1.20 8.48 -7.45
CA ILE A 34 0.94 7.51 -6.38
C ILE A 34 0.86 6.12 -7.00
N GLY A 35 1.67 5.20 -6.49
CA GLY A 35 1.75 3.86 -7.04
C GLY A 35 2.43 2.87 -6.10
N PRO A 36 2.67 1.65 -6.59
CA PRO A 36 3.44 0.66 -5.84
C PRO A 36 4.88 1.11 -5.63
N VAL A 37 5.49 0.68 -4.51
CA VAL A 37 6.90 0.97 -4.23
C VAL A 37 7.82 0.31 -5.26
N ASP A 38 9.04 0.83 -5.39
CA ASP A 38 10.06 0.23 -6.24
C ASP A 38 10.46 -1.15 -5.71
N GLU A 39 10.93 -2.03 -6.60
CA GLU A 39 11.31 -3.41 -6.25
C GLU A 39 12.40 -3.49 -5.19
N ASP A 40 13.31 -2.51 -5.18
CA ASP A 40 14.38 -2.43 -4.19
C ASP A 40 13.95 -1.82 -2.86
N PHE A 41 12.75 -1.28 -2.75
CA PHE A 41 12.20 -0.73 -1.52
C PHE A 41 11.56 -1.85 -0.69
N THR A 42 12.34 -2.40 0.25
CA THR A 42 11.94 -3.56 1.06
C THR A 42 11.58 -3.23 2.50
N GLN A 43 11.68 -1.96 2.88
CA GLN A 43 11.47 -1.52 4.27
C GLN A 43 10.01 -1.51 4.71
N GLY A 44 9.07 -1.49 3.75
CA GLY A 44 7.67 -1.26 4.03
C GLY A 44 7.38 0.22 4.33
N GLY A 45 6.10 0.58 4.40
CA GLY A 45 5.68 1.95 4.67
C GLY A 45 5.72 2.85 3.43
N LEU A 46 5.84 4.15 3.67
CA LEU A 46 5.78 5.16 2.62
C LEU A 46 7.15 5.41 2.00
N GLN A 47 7.25 5.21 0.68
CA GLN A 47 8.38 5.66 -0.11
C GLN A 47 8.04 7.06 -0.67
N PHE A 48 8.48 8.11 0.03
CA PHE A 48 8.17 9.48 -0.33
C PHE A 48 9.36 10.12 -1.07
N ILE A 49 9.07 10.69 -2.25
CA ILE A 49 10.06 11.36 -3.08
C ILE A 49 9.60 12.80 -3.31
N ASP A 50 10.46 13.75 -3.01
CA ASP A 50 10.22 15.17 -3.20
C ASP A 50 10.93 15.65 -4.48
N GLU A 51 10.16 16.00 -5.49
CA GLU A 51 10.66 16.56 -6.75
C GLU A 51 10.21 18.00 -6.96
N VAL A 52 9.68 18.66 -5.94
CA VAL A 52 9.23 20.06 -6.04
C VAL A 52 10.42 20.98 -6.26
N LYS A 53 10.30 21.85 -7.24
CA LYS A 53 11.34 22.82 -7.60
C LYS A 53 10.83 24.25 -7.40
N GLY A 54 11.79 25.18 -7.19
CA GLY A 54 11.50 26.60 -7.16
C GLY A 54 10.67 27.09 -5.98
N GLY A 55 10.52 26.30 -4.92
CA GLY A 55 9.76 26.72 -3.75
C GLY A 55 8.25 26.83 -4.00
N ASN A 56 7.71 26.18 -5.02
CA ASN A 56 6.27 26.18 -5.34
C ASN A 56 5.44 25.65 -4.16
N ILE A 57 5.99 24.70 -3.43
CA ILE A 57 5.50 24.31 -2.11
C ILE A 57 6.62 24.64 -1.12
N PRO A 58 6.39 25.51 -0.12
CA PRO A 58 7.40 25.81 0.88
C PRO A 58 7.90 24.53 1.57
N LYS A 59 9.19 24.47 1.85
CA LYS A 59 9.83 23.30 2.48
C LYS A 59 9.19 22.92 3.80
N GLU A 60 8.63 23.88 4.53
CA GLU A 60 7.95 23.66 5.80
C GLU A 60 6.64 22.85 5.67
N PHE A 61 6.04 22.82 4.45
CA PHE A 61 4.80 22.10 4.19
C PHE A 61 5.02 20.70 3.60
N ILE A 62 6.21 20.41 3.09
CA ILE A 62 6.51 19.10 2.50
C ILE A 62 6.41 17.97 3.53
N PRO A 63 6.95 18.09 4.75
CA PRO A 63 6.73 17.08 5.80
C PRO A 63 5.25 16.86 6.13
N SER A 64 4.42 17.88 5.99
CA SER A 64 2.98 17.76 6.23
C SER A 64 2.30 16.89 5.18
N VAL A 65 2.71 17.00 3.91
CA VAL A 65 2.24 16.13 2.82
C VAL A 65 2.64 14.67 3.12
N GLN A 66 3.88 14.45 3.50
CA GLN A 66 4.37 13.12 3.86
C GLN A 66 3.60 12.53 5.03
N LYS A 67 3.35 13.31 6.08
CA LYS A 67 2.56 12.91 7.25
C LYS A 67 1.13 12.54 6.87
N GLY A 68 0.51 13.31 5.98
CA GLY A 68 -0.84 13.05 5.49
C GLY A 68 -0.94 11.70 4.80
N PHE A 69 -0.01 11.37 3.92
CA PHE A 69 0.03 10.07 3.26
C PHE A 69 0.31 8.94 4.24
N THR A 70 1.24 9.12 5.18
CA THR A 70 1.54 8.13 6.21
C THR A 70 0.31 7.81 7.06
N THR A 71 -0.43 8.84 7.46
CA THR A 71 -1.68 8.67 8.23
C THR A 71 -2.75 7.98 7.40
N ALA A 72 -2.91 8.38 6.14
CA ALA A 72 -3.92 7.82 5.25
C ALA A 72 -3.71 6.34 4.94
N MET A 73 -2.46 5.88 4.86
CA MET A 73 -2.12 4.47 4.60
C MET A 73 -2.67 3.49 5.63
N LYS A 74 -3.05 3.96 6.80
CA LYS A 74 -3.62 3.11 7.85
C LYS A 74 -5.00 2.58 7.48
N ASN A 75 -5.66 3.20 6.50
CA ASN A 75 -6.99 2.82 6.02
C ASN A 75 -7.01 2.77 4.50
N GLY A 76 -7.19 1.58 3.95
CA GLY A 76 -7.32 1.41 2.50
C GLY A 76 -8.69 1.84 1.98
N VAL A 77 -8.77 2.08 0.68
CA VAL A 77 -9.98 2.57 0.02
C VAL A 77 -10.97 1.46 -0.36
N LEU A 78 -10.52 0.21 -0.35
CA LEU A 78 -11.33 -0.94 -0.77
C LEU A 78 -12.19 -1.48 0.37
N ALA A 79 -11.59 -1.78 1.52
CA ALA A 79 -12.26 -2.36 2.68
C ALA A 79 -11.76 -1.80 4.01
N GLY A 80 -10.94 -0.75 4.00
CA GLY A 80 -10.42 -0.11 5.20
C GLY A 80 -9.21 -0.79 5.83
N TYR A 81 -8.65 -1.82 5.20
CA TYR A 81 -7.43 -2.45 5.70
C TYR A 81 -6.20 -1.61 5.38
N PRO A 82 -5.13 -1.65 6.20
CA PRO A 82 -3.96 -0.81 5.98
C PRO A 82 -3.18 -1.23 4.73
N LEU A 83 -2.54 -0.25 4.08
CA LEU A 83 -1.54 -0.51 3.05
C LEU A 83 -0.19 -0.76 3.71
N ASP A 84 0.50 -1.80 3.27
CA ASP A 84 1.82 -2.15 3.77
C ASP A 84 2.90 -1.22 3.21
N SER A 85 2.75 -0.79 1.98
CA SER A 85 3.68 0.10 1.31
C SER A 85 2.99 0.96 0.25
N LEU A 86 3.56 2.13 0.00
CA LEU A 86 3.03 3.09 -0.98
C LEU A 86 4.18 3.98 -1.46
N LYS A 87 4.26 4.21 -2.76
CA LYS A 87 5.19 5.18 -3.34
C LYS A 87 4.44 6.46 -3.69
N VAL A 88 4.90 7.58 -3.17
CA VAL A 88 4.38 8.91 -3.49
C VAL A 88 5.52 9.79 -3.97
N THR A 89 5.42 10.30 -5.19
CA THR A 89 6.33 11.30 -5.73
C THR A 89 5.60 12.63 -5.77
N LEU A 90 6.04 13.58 -4.96
CA LEU A 90 5.50 14.94 -4.96
C LEU A 90 6.18 15.72 -6.08
N LEU A 91 5.45 15.97 -7.15
CA LEU A 91 6.00 16.56 -8.37
C LEU A 91 6.00 18.10 -8.34
N ASP A 92 4.90 18.68 -7.88
CA ASP A 92 4.70 20.12 -7.91
C ASP A 92 3.49 20.49 -7.04
N GLY A 93 3.17 21.76 -7.02
CA GLY A 93 2.00 22.26 -6.33
C GLY A 93 2.01 23.77 -6.26
N SER A 94 1.15 24.32 -5.44
CA SER A 94 1.09 25.75 -5.17
C SER A 94 0.60 26.00 -3.76
N PHE A 95 0.81 27.22 -3.28
CA PHE A 95 0.36 27.63 -1.97
C PHE A 95 -0.19 29.06 -2.02
N HIS A 96 -0.98 29.42 -1.00
CA HIS A 96 -1.47 30.76 -0.82
C HIS A 96 -0.80 31.38 0.43
N PRO A 97 -0.22 32.57 0.35
CA PRO A 97 0.56 33.13 1.47
C PRO A 97 -0.20 33.26 2.79
N VAL A 98 -1.52 33.41 2.73
CA VAL A 98 -2.37 33.58 3.94
C VAL A 98 -3.07 32.29 4.30
N ASP A 99 -3.62 31.56 3.32
CA ASP A 99 -4.55 30.46 3.57
C ASP A 99 -3.88 29.09 3.64
N SER A 100 -2.60 28.98 3.25
CA SER A 100 -1.86 27.73 3.35
C SER A 100 -1.23 27.55 4.72
N ASP A 101 -1.41 26.38 5.28
CA ASP A 101 -0.76 25.96 6.53
C ASP A 101 -0.45 24.46 6.46
N GLN A 102 0.22 23.98 7.51
CA GLN A 102 0.61 22.56 7.58
C GLN A 102 -0.60 21.64 7.55
N LEU A 103 -1.67 21.98 8.24
CA LEU A 103 -2.89 21.18 8.29
C LEU A 103 -3.57 21.09 6.93
N SER A 104 -3.60 22.19 6.17
CA SER A 104 -4.20 22.22 4.83
C SER A 104 -3.49 21.25 3.89
N PHE A 105 -2.15 21.19 3.91
CA PHE A 105 -1.37 20.25 3.09
C PHE A 105 -1.55 18.81 3.58
N GLU A 106 -1.65 18.58 4.88
CA GLU A 106 -1.92 17.25 5.43
C GLU A 106 -3.27 16.71 4.96
N ILE A 107 -4.33 17.53 5.05
CA ILE A 107 -5.67 17.16 4.58
C ILE A 107 -5.69 16.94 3.06
N CYS A 108 -5.01 17.80 2.31
CA CYS A 108 -4.88 17.68 0.87
C CYS A 108 -4.23 16.34 0.47
N ALA A 109 -3.18 15.96 1.19
CA ALA A 109 -2.51 14.67 0.97
C ALA A 109 -3.43 13.48 1.24
N ILE A 110 -4.22 13.53 2.31
CA ILE A 110 -5.19 12.48 2.64
C ILE A 110 -6.26 12.35 1.55
N GLN A 111 -6.77 13.47 1.05
CA GLN A 111 -7.73 13.47 -0.05
C GLN A 111 -7.13 12.94 -1.35
N ALA A 112 -5.90 13.33 -1.66
CA ALA A 112 -5.16 12.82 -2.82
C ALA A 112 -4.98 11.32 -2.76
N TYR A 113 -4.63 10.80 -1.59
CA TYR A 113 -4.50 9.37 -1.35
C TYR A 113 -5.81 8.63 -1.68
N LYS A 114 -6.93 9.10 -1.14
CA LYS A 114 -8.23 8.46 -1.37
C LYS A 114 -8.61 8.47 -2.85
N SER A 115 -8.43 9.59 -3.53
CA SER A 115 -8.76 9.73 -4.95
C SER A 115 -7.86 8.88 -5.84
N ALA A 116 -6.56 8.87 -5.57
CA ALA A 116 -5.59 8.15 -6.38
C ALA A 116 -5.67 6.64 -6.17
N CYS A 117 -5.78 6.18 -4.93
CA CYS A 117 -5.84 4.76 -4.63
C CYS A 117 -7.09 4.10 -5.20
N ALA A 118 -8.22 4.81 -5.24
CA ALA A 118 -9.44 4.31 -5.88
C ALA A 118 -9.24 4.04 -7.38
N LYS A 119 -8.34 4.78 -8.04
CA LYS A 119 -8.02 4.66 -9.47
C LYS A 119 -6.81 3.78 -9.75
N ALA A 120 -6.05 3.43 -8.72
CA ALA A 120 -4.77 2.73 -8.85
C ALA A 120 -4.90 1.19 -8.83
N GLY A 121 -6.09 0.67 -9.07
CA GLY A 121 -6.34 -0.77 -9.06
C GLY A 121 -6.14 -1.39 -7.69
N PRO A 122 -6.89 -0.97 -6.66
CA PRO A 122 -6.71 -1.51 -5.31
C PRO A 122 -7.08 -2.98 -5.26
N VAL A 123 -6.30 -3.75 -4.50
CA VAL A 123 -6.50 -5.19 -4.31
C VAL A 123 -6.39 -5.53 -2.83
N LEU A 124 -7.09 -6.58 -2.43
CA LEU A 124 -7.00 -7.13 -1.09
C LEU A 124 -5.94 -8.22 -1.08
N MET A 125 -4.98 -8.11 -0.16
CA MET A 125 -3.91 -9.10 0.02
C MET A 125 -4.18 -9.92 1.26
N GLU A 126 -4.01 -11.22 1.13
CA GLU A 126 -4.13 -12.16 2.24
C GLU A 126 -2.75 -12.75 2.61
N PRO A 127 -2.54 -13.11 3.88
CA PRO A 127 -1.29 -13.75 4.26
C PRO A 127 -1.19 -15.14 3.65
N ILE A 128 0.00 -15.45 3.13
CA ILE A 128 0.33 -16.77 2.59
C ILE A 128 1.35 -17.41 3.50
N MET A 129 1.05 -18.62 3.97
CA MET A 129 1.86 -19.34 4.93
C MET A 129 2.67 -20.43 4.24
N LYS A 130 3.90 -20.62 4.71
CA LYS A 130 4.66 -21.82 4.39
C LYS A 130 4.11 -22.98 5.20
N LEU A 131 3.76 -24.06 4.53
CA LEU A 131 3.23 -25.27 5.13
C LEU A 131 4.11 -26.44 4.80
N GLU A 132 4.44 -27.24 5.81
CA GLU A 132 5.07 -28.54 5.63
C GLU A 132 4.12 -29.61 6.14
N VAL A 133 3.77 -30.54 5.29
CA VAL A 133 2.91 -31.66 5.66
C VAL A 133 3.72 -32.94 5.59
N VAL A 134 3.83 -33.64 6.71
CA VAL A 134 4.44 -34.96 6.77
C VAL A 134 3.35 -36.00 6.66
N THR A 135 3.44 -36.85 5.63
CA THR A 135 2.40 -37.81 5.32
C THR A 135 3.00 -39.13 4.86
N PRO A 136 2.36 -40.28 5.15
CA PRO A 136 2.70 -41.55 4.50
C PRO A 136 2.56 -41.41 2.98
N GLU A 137 3.41 -42.13 2.24
CA GLU A 137 3.42 -42.06 0.77
C GLU A 137 2.06 -42.37 0.17
N GLU A 138 1.32 -43.29 0.74
CA GLU A 138 -0.01 -43.72 0.28
C GLU A 138 -1.07 -42.63 0.33
N ASN A 139 -0.90 -41.63 1.21
CA ASN A 139 -1.84 -40.51 1.39
C ASN A 139 -1.40 -39.25 0.66
N MET A 140 -0.31 -39.27 -0.04
CA MET A 140 0.30 -38.09 -0.66
C MET A 140 -0.60 -37.44 -1.72
N GLY A 141 -1.28 -38.24 -2.52
CA GLY A 141 -2.22 -37.73 -3.51
C GLY A 141 -3.39 -36.96 -2.89
N ASP A 142 -3.92 -37.43 -1.77
CA ASP A 142 -4.99 -36.78 -1.05
C ASP A 142 -4.55 -35.45 -0.44
N VAL A 143 -3.33 -35.40 0.10
CA VAL A 143 -2.75 -34.17 0.64
C VAL A 143 -2.54 -33.13 -0.44
N ILE A 144 -1.99 -33.49 -1.58
CA ILE A 144 -1.80 -32.58 -2.71
C ILE A 144 -3.14 -32.06 -3.23
N GLY A 145 -4.14 -32.93 -3.34
CA GLY A 145 -5.50 -32.52 -3.74
C GLY A 145 -6.13 -31.53 -2.79
N ASP A 146 -5.96 -31.70 -1.47
CA ASP A 146 -6.47 -30.79 -0.47
C ASP A 146 -5.77 -29.43 -0.54
N LEU A 147 -4.44 -29.42 -0.72
CA LEU A 147 -3.68 -28.18 -0.88
C LEU A 147 -4.13 -27.40 -2.12
N ASN A 148 -4.44 -28.07 -3.22
CA ASN A 148 -4.96 -27.42 -4.42
C ASN A 148 -6.34 -26.81 -4.18
N LYS A 149 -7.23 -27.45 -3.43
CA LYS A 149 -8.52 -26.89 -3.03
C LYS A 149 -8.37 -25.62 -2.19
N ARG A 150 -7.32 -25.50 -1.41
CA ARG A 150 -7.01 -24.33 -0.56
C ARG A 150 -6.26 -23.25 -1.30
N ARG A 151 -6.18 -23.31 -2.60
CA ARG A 151 -5.42 -22.38 -3.45
C ARG A 151 -3.93 -22.40 -3.12
N GLY A 152 -3.43 -23.52 -2.62
CA GLY A 152 -2.03 -23.71 -2.30
C GLY A 152 -1.20 -24.00 -3.53
N GLN A 153 0.09 -23.67 -3.44
CA GLN A 153 1.08 -23.98 -4.44
C GLN A 153 2.13 -24.91 -3.84
N VAL A 154 2.23 -26.13 -4.36
CA VAL A 154 3.23 -27.10 -3.92
C VAL A 154 4.59 -26.70 -4.47
N GLU A 155 5.57 -26.44 -3.59
CA GLU A 155 6.92 -26.03 -3.96
C GLU A 155 7.89 -27.19 -4.09
N GLY A 156 7.65 -28.28 -3.33
CA GLY A 156 8.54 -29.43 -3.37
C GLY A 156 8.10 -30.57 -2.49
N MET A 157 8.73 -31.71 -2.67
CA MET A 157 8.48 -32.91 -1.89
C MET A 157 9.82 -33.55 -1.51
N GLU A 158 9.93 -33.98 -0.27
CA GLU A 158 11.11 -34.65 0.27
C GLU A 158 10.72 -35.97 0.93
N SER A 159 11.66 -36.92 0.96
CA SER A 159 11.47 -38.17 1.68
C SER A 159 12.15 -38.07 3.04
N SER A 160 11.46 -38.53 4.09
CA SER A 160 12.07 -38.66 5.41
C SER A 160 12.76 -40.01 5.56
N ARG A 161 13.61 -40.16 6.60
CA ARG A 161 14.29 -41.41 6.90
C ARG A 161 13.36 -42.58 7.24
N SER A 162 12.15 -42.24 7.72
CA SER A 162 11.13 -43.21 8.10
C SER A 162 10.22 -43.63 6.96
N GLY A 163 10.50 -43.22 5.74
CA GLY A 163 9.70 -43.54 4.57
C GLY A 163 8.49 -42.65 4.37
N ALA A 164 8.27 -41.63 5.25
CA ALA A 164 7.24 -40.63 5.06
C ALA A 164 7.68 -39.59 4.03
N ARG A 165 6.71 -38.91 3.42
CA ARG A 165 6.96 -37.81 2.49
C ARG A 165 6.67 -36.48 3.14
N ILE A 166 7.49 -35.49 2.87
CA ILE A 166 7.31 -34.12 3.32
C ILE A 166 6.90 -33.28 2.12
N VAL A 167 5.69 -32.72 2.17
CA VAL A 167 5.17 -31.83 1.15
C VAL A 167 5.32 -30.39 1.63
N LYS A 168 6.05 -29.56 0.88
CA LYS A 168 6.23 -28.14 1.16
C LYS A 168 5.34 -27.34 0.24
N ALA A 169 4.57 -26.44 0.79
CA ALA A 169 3.63 -25.62 0.02
C ALA A 169 3.46 -24.22 0.59
N MET A 170 3.06 -23.30 -0.28
CA MET A 170 2.60 -21.95 0.10
C MET A 170 1.08 -21.95 0.02
N VAL A 171 0.40 -21.65 1.13
CA VAL A 171 -1.04 -21.76 1.25
C VAL A 171 -1.62 -20.49 1.90
N PRO A 172 -2.71 -19.88 1.34
CA PRO A 172 -3.41 -18.81 2.02
C PRO A 172 -3.88 -19.23 3.42
N LEU A 173 -3.78 -18.31 4.37
CA LEU A 173 -4.12 -18.58 5.76
C LEU A 173 -5.61 -18.83 5.98
N ALA A 174 -6.45 -18.27 5.11
CA ALA A 174 -7.89 -18.44 5.21
C ALA A 174 -8.39 -19.84 4.84
#